data_52a18933c5b5342bcc5ec7e3d094ae48
#
_entry.id   52a18933c5b5342bcc5ec7e3d094ae48
#
_cell.length_a   1.000
_cell.length_b   1.000
_cell.length_c   1.000
_cell.angle_alpha   90.00
_cell.angle_beta   90.00
_cell.angle_gamma   90.00
#
_symmetry.space_group_name_H-M   'P 1'
#
loop_
_entity.id
_entity.type
_entity.pdbx_description
1 polymer ?
#
loop_
_entity_poly.entity_id
_entity_poly.type
_entity_poly.pdbx_seq_one_letter_code
_entity_poly.pdbx_strand_id
1 'polypeptide(L)'
;SAASYVYKRQAFLCYVTPAEHLALPNLEDVKQGIMASKIAAHAADIAKGVRGAREIDDKMADARRVLDWEAQWECAMDPETAKAIRDDRKPEHEDTCSMCGKFCAVRSMNKALAGEHIDIL
;
A
#
# COMPACT_ATOMS: atom_id res chain seq x y z
N SER A 1 -6.94 1.48 17.70
CA SER A 1 -6.04 1.81 16.57
C SER A 1 -4.92 0.78 16.47
N ALA A 2 -4.27 0.66 15.30
CA ALA A 2 -3.12 -0.24 15.09
C ALA A 2 -2.03 -0.03 16.16
N ALA A 3 -1.76 1.21 16.56
CA ALA A 3 -0.81 1.56 17.62
C ALA A 3 -1.12 0.87 18.96
N SER A 4 -2.39 0.68 19.30
CA SER A 4 -2.79 -0.01 20.54
C SER A 4 -2.40 -1.49 20.53
N TYR A 5 -2.46 -2.17 19.38
CA TYR A 5 -2.06 -3.56 19.23
C TYR A 5 -0.54 -3.73 19.29
N VAL A 6 0.22 -2.82 18.71
CA VAL A 6 1.67 -2.78 18.81
C VAL A 6 2.13 -2.71 20.27
N TYR A 7 1.54 -1.83 21.06
CA TYR A 7 1.88 -1.67 22.48
C TYR A 7 1.59 -2.91 23.31
N LYS A 8 0.53 -3.65 23.02
CA LYS A 8 0.08 -4.79 23.81
C LYS A 8 0.74 -6.10 23.43
N ARG A 9 1.55 -6.15 22.36
CA ARG A 9 2.22 -7.37 21.85
C ARG A 9 1.27 -8.55 21.69
N GLN A 10 0.05 -8.30 21.24
CA GLN A 10 -0.95 -9.35 21.07
C GLN A 10 -0.53 -10.33 19.97
N ALA A 11 -0.81 -11.62 20.20
CA ALA A 11 -0.55 -12.69 19.25
C ALA A 11 -1.77 -13.05 18.39
N PHE A 12 -2.94 -12.51 18.71
CA PHE A 12 -4.20 -12.80 18.05
C PHE A 12 -5.03 -11.53 17.85
N LEU A 13 -5.57 -11.36 16.64
CA LEU A 13 -6.45 -10.25 16.29
C LEU A 13 -7.83 -10.78 15.90
N CYS A 14 -8.88 -10.16 16.41
CA CYS A 14 -10.23 -10.31 15.89
C CYS A 14 -10.53 -9.14 14.96
N TYR A 15 -10.98 -9.43 13.72
CA TYR A 15 -11.34 -8.37 12.79
C TYR A 15 -12.69 -7.76 13.12
N VAL A 16 -12.87 -6.50 12.76
CA VAL A 16 -14.10 -5.74 12.90
C VAL A 16 -14.46 -5.19 11.53
N THR A 17 -15.75 -5.19 11.20
CA THR A 17 -16.22 -4.67 9.91
C THR A 17 -16.76 -3.25 10.05
N PRO A 18 -16.89 -2.47 8.96
CA PRO A 18 -17.55 -1.18 8.98
C PRO A 18 -19.02 -1.23 9.45
N ALA A 19 -19.67 -2.40 9.31
CA ALA A 19 -21.04 -2.63 9.75
C ALA A 19 -21.17 -3.02 11.22
N GLU A 20 -20.07 -3.05 12.00
CA GLU A 20 -20.05 -3.50 13.40
C GLU A 20 -21.09 -2.76 14.25
N HIS A 21 -21.93 -3.54 14.92
CA HIS A 21 -23.07 -3.05 15.71
C HIS A 21 -24.13 -2.20 14.96
N LEU A 22 -24.02 -2.09 13.63
CA LEU A 22 -24.96 -1.35 12.78
C LEU A 22 -25.85 -2.27 11.96
N ALA A 23 -25.26 -3.31 11.35
CA ALA A 23 -25.97 -4.25 10.48
C ALA A 23 -25.20 -5.56 10.35
N LEU A 24 -25.85 -6.56 9.73
CA LEU A 24 -25.16 -7.78 9.29
C LEU A 24 -24.19 -7.41 8.16
N PRO A 25 -22.89 -7.70 8.29
CA PRO A 25 -21.89 -7.32 7.29
C PRO A 25 -22.14 -8.05 5.96
N ASN A 26 -22.00 -7.33 4.87
CA ASN A 26 -21.95 -7.89 3.53
C ASN A 26 -20.49 -8.32 3.18
N LEU A 27 -20.29 -8.88 1.98
CA LEU A 27 -18.97 -9.38 1.57
C LEU A 27 -17.90 -8.28 1.53
N GLU A 28 -18.25 -7.08 1.09
CA GLU A 28 -17.33 -5.94 1.04
C GLU A 28 -16.93 -5.46 2.43
N ASP A 29 -17.88 -5.40 3.37
CA ASP A 29 -17.60 -5.08 4.77
C ASP A 29 -16.60 -6.07 5.39
N VAL A 30 -16.81 -7.37 5.12
CA VAL A 30 -15.90 -8.42 5.59
C VAL A 30 -14.50 -8.25 4.96
N LYS A 31 -14.42 -8.01 3.65
CA LYS A 31 -13.15 -7.76 2.95
C LYS A 31 -12.40 -6.59 3.57
N GLN A 32 -13.07 -5.47 3.80
CA GLN A 32 -12.46 -4.29 4.43
C GLN A 32 -11.96 -4.57 5.85
N GLY A 33 -12.75 -5.28 6.65
CA GLY A 33 -12.36 -5.68 8.00
C GLY A 33 -11.11 -6.57 8.02
N ILE A 34 -11.03 -7.53 7.11
CA ILE A 34 -9.86 -8.41 6.97
C ILE A 34 -8.63 -7.60 6.53
N MET A 35 -8.76 -6.71 5.55
CA MET A 35 -7.64 -5.87 5.10
C MET A 35 -7.11 -4.97 6.20
N ALA A 36 -8.01 -4.32 6.96
CA ALA A 36 -7.61 -3.51 8.11
C ALA A 36 -6.86 -4.32 9.17
N SER A 37 -7.32 -5.55 9.45
CA SER A 37 -6.66 -6.45 10.40
C SER A 37 -5.31 -6.94 9.91
N LYS A 38 -5.15 -7.22 8.61
CA LYS A 38 -3.85 -7.57 8.00
C LYS A 38 -2.84 -6.42 8.15
N ILE A 39 -3.25 -5.19 7.89
CA ILE A 39 -2.40 -4.01 8.08
C ILE A 39 -1.97 -3.88 9.55
N ALA A 40 -2.90 -4.04 10.48
CA ALA A 40 -2.62 -3.98 11.91
C ALA A 40 -1.68 -5.09 12.37
N ALA A 41 -1.86 -6.33 11.87
CA ALA A 41 -1.01 -7.47 12.17
C ALA A 41 0.41 -7.24 11.63
N HIS A 42 0.54 -6.80 10.39
CA HIS A 42 1.83 -6.50 9.76
C HIS A 42 2.62 -5.44 10.56
N ALA A 43 1.96 -4.32 10.89
CA ALA A 43 2.56 -3.28 11.72
C ALA A 43 3.00 -3.79 13.10
N ALA A 44 2.21 -4.69 13.71
CA ALA A 44 2.54 -5.30 14.98
C ALA A 44 3.74 -6.25 14.88
N ASP A 45 3.86 -7.00 13.80
CA ASP A 45 4.98 -7.91 13.56
C ASP A 45 6.29 -7.15 13.36
N ILE A 46 6.27 -6.05 12.61
CA ILE A 46 7.42 -5.15 12.49
C ILE A 46 7.84 -4.61 13.87
N ALA A 47 6.88 -4.11 14.65
CA ALA A 47 7.15 -3.55 15.96
C ALA A 47 7.65 -4.58 16.99
N LYS A 48 7.25 -5.83 16.84
CA LYS A 48 7.76 -6.96 17.66
C LYS A 48 9.13 -7.45 17.21
N GLY A 49 9.63 -6.99 16.08
CA GLY A 49 10.89 -7.44 15.50
C GLY A 49 10.81 -8.86 14.95
N VAL A 50 9.66 -9.29 14.45
CA VAL A 50 9.49 -10.60 13.82
C VAL A 50 10.40 -10.69 12.61
N ARG A 51 11.20 -11.75 12.55
CA ARG A 51 12.16 -11.94 11.47
C ARG A 51 11.45 -12.01 10.11
N GLY A 52 11.92 -11.21 9.16
CA GLY A 52 11.35 -11.15 7.80
C GLY A 52 10.10 -10.26 7.67
N ALA A 53 9.56 -9.70 8.76
CA ALA A 53 8.34 -8.88 8.69
C ALA A 53 8.45 -7.67 7.76
N ARG A 54 9.65 -7.08 7.59
CA ARG A 54 9.89 -5.94 6.72
C ARG A 54 10.20 -6.28 5.26
N GLU A 55 10.42 -7.54 4.92
CA GLU A 55 10.89 -7.91 3.59
C GLU A 55 9.93 -7.48 2.47
N ILE A 56 8.63 -7.54 2.72
CA ILE A 56 7.63 -7.12 1.74
C ILE A 56 7.57 -5.59 1.59
N ASP A 57 7.81 -4.84 2.66
CA ASP A 57 7.87 -3.38 2.62
C ASP A 57 9.11 -2.91 1.86
N ASP A 58 10.24 -3.57 2.06
CA ASP A 58 11.48 -3.25 1.37
C ASP A 58 11.34 -3.54 -0.14
N LYS A 59 10.72 -4.66 -0.52
CA LYS A 59 10.38 -4.98 -1.92
C LYS A 59 9.42 -3.94 -2.52
N MET A 60 8.38 -3.56 -1.79
CA MET A 60 7.45 -2.53 -2.23
C MET A 60 8.17 -1.18 -2.40
N ALA A 61 9.07 -0.81 -1.49
CA ALA A 61 9.84 0.43 -1.57
C ALA A 61 10.73 0.45 -2.81
N ASP A 62 11.40 -0.67 -3.12
CA ASP A 62 12.21 -0.81 -4.33
C ASP A 62 11.37 -0.72 -5.61
N ALA A 63 10.23 -1.42 -5.67
CA ALA A 63 9.31 -1.37 -6.79
C ALA A 63 8.77 0.06 -7.01
N ARG A 64 8.44 0.78 -5.94
CA ARG A 64 8.00 2.18 -6.00
C ARG A 64 9.10 3.13 -6.44
N ARG A 65 10.33 2.89 -6.04
CA ARG A 65 11.47 3.72 -6.43
C ARG A 65 11.68 3.76 -7.94
N VAL A 66 11.44 2.64 -8.63
CA VAL A 66 11.58 2.54 -10.09
C VAL A 66 10.25 2.65 -10.84
N LEU A 67 9.15 2.84 -10.13
CA LEU A 67 7.78 2.92 -10.68
C LEU A 67 7.33 1.64 -11.41
N ASP A 68 7.84 0.48 -10.94
CA ASP A 68 7.43 -0.83 -11.41
C ASP A 68 6.07 -1.21 -10.81
N TRP A 69 5.01 -1.08 -11.60
CA TRP A 69 3.65 -1.33 -11.14
C TRP A 69 3.35 -2.81 -10.92
N GLU A 70 3.91 -3.70 -11.74
CA GLU A 70 3.67 -5.14 -11.58
C GLU A 70 4.28 -5.64 -10.27
N ALA A 71 5.53 -5.27 -9.98
CA ALA A 71 6.17 -5.60 -8.71
C ALA A 71 5.43 -4.98 -7.49
N GLN A 72 4.83 -3.79 -7.66
CA GLN A 72 3.97 -3.20 -6.61
C GLN A 72 2.70 -4.03 -6.37
N TRP A 73 2.09 -4.57 -7.43
CA TRP A 73 0.91 -5.43 -7.30
C TRP A 73 1.22 -6.73 -6.55
N GLU A 74 2.37 -7.32 -6.82
CA GLU A 74 2.81 -8.54 -6.12
C GLU A 74 3.01 -8.32 -4.62
N CYS A 75 3.37 -7.11 -4.21
CA CYS A 75 3.55 -6.75 -2.81
C CYS A 75 2.28 -6.20 -2.14
N ALA A 76 1.23 -5.88 -2.90
CA ALA A 76 0.02 -5.26 -2.37
C ALA A 76 -0.83 -6.26 -1.57
N MET A 77 -1.42 -5.82 -0.47
CA MET A 77 -2.35 -6.65 0.31
C MET A 77 -3.68 -6.88 -0.40
N ASP A 78 -4.12 -5.95 -1.24
CA ASP A 78 -5.31 -6.04 -2.09
C ASP A 78 -4.95 -5.55 -3.50
N PRO A 79 -4.28 -6.39 -4.30
CA PRO A 79 -3.86 -6.03 -5.65
C PRO A 79 -5.03 -5.81 -6.61
N GLU A 80 -6.14 -6.53 -6.43
CA GLU A 80 -7.31 -6.41 -7.28
C GLU A 80 -7.95 -5.02 -7.18
N THR A 81 -8.21 -4.56 -5.97
CA THR A 81 -8.76 -3.21 -5.72
C THR A 81 -7.77 -2.13 -6.19
N ALA A 82 -6.48 -2.29 -5.93
CA ALA A 82 -5.47 -1.34 -6.34
C ALA A 82 -5.36 -1.22 -7.87
N LYS A 83 -5.36 -2.35 -8.59
CA LYS A 83 -5.40 -2.39 -10.06
C LYS A 83 -6.67 -1.73 -10.60
N ALA A 84 -7.83 -2.08 -10.06
CA ALA A 84 -9.11 -1.52 -10.50
C ALA A 84 -9.15 0.01 -10.38
N ILE A 85 -8.65 0.58 -9.27
CA ILE A 85 -8.56 2.02 -9.07
C ILE A 85 -7.64 2.67 -10.11
N ARG A 86 -6.49 2.05 -10.40
CA ARG A 86 -5.56 2.57 -11.39
C ARG A 86 -6.13 2.50 -12.80
N ASP A 87 -6.80 1.41 -13.15
CA ASP A 87 -7.39 1.20 -14.46
C ASP A 87 -8.57 2.14 -14.73
N ASP A 88 -9.36 2.46 -13.71
CA ASP A 88 -10.44 3.45 -13.76
C ASP A 88 -9.91 4.88 -14.03
N ARG A 89 -8.69 5.17 -13.59
CA ARG A 89 -8.08 6.51 -13.64
C ARG A 89 -6.70 6.46 -14.27
N LYS A 90 -6.62 5.96 -15.50
CA LYS A 90 -5.35 5.79 -16.22
C LYS A 90 -4.58 7.10 -16.35
N PRO A 91 -3.27 7.10 -16.08
CA PRO A 91 -2.42 8.26 -16.32
C PRO A 91 -2.12 8.44 -17.81
N GLU A 92 -1.69 9.64 -18.20
CA GLU A 92 -1.19 9.91 -19.56
C GLU A 92 0.13 9.18 -19.86
N HIS A 93 0.92 8.89 -18.79
CA HIS A 93 2.18 8.17 -18.87
C HIS A 93 2.12 6.93 -17.98
N GLU A 94 2.52 5.78 -18.51
CA GLU A 94 2.45 4.48 -17.80
C GLU A 94 3.33 4.44 -16.55
N ASP A 95 4.45 5.17 -16.54
CA ASP A 95 5.42 5.25 -15.45
C ASP A 95 4.97 6.13 -14.27
N THR A 96 3.82 6.79 -14.35
CA THR A 96 3.30 7.68 -13.29
C THR A 96 1.89 7.25 -12.86
N CYS A 97 1.33 7.96 -11.90
CA CYS A 97 -0.11 7.91 -11.61
C CYS A 97 -0.80 9.18 -12.09
N SER A 98 -2.12 9.13 -12.27
CA SER A 98 -2.92 10.28 -12.71
C SER A 98 -2.97 11.44 -11.70
N MET A 99 -2.57 11.19 -10.44
CA MET A 99 -2.59 12.21 -9.38
C MET A 99 -1.53 13.30 -9.58
N CYS A 100 -0.28 12.90 -9.86
CA CYS A 100 0.85 13.83 -10.03
C CYS A 100 1.19 14.07 -11.51
N GLY A 101 0.97 13.08 -12.40
CA GLY A 101 1.32 13.16 -13.81
C GLY A 101 2.78 13.58 -14.03
N LYS A 102 2.98 14.61 -14.82
CA LYS A 102 4.33 15.16 -15.12
C LYS A 102 5.09 15.67 -13.89
N PHE A 103 4.40 16.03 -12.81
CA PHE A 103 4.99 16.52 -11.55
C PHE A 103 5.32 15.41 -10.55
N CYS A 104 5.38 14.14 -10.97
CA CYS A 104 5.70 13.02 -10.09
C CYS A 104 7.10 13.19 -9.48
N ALA A 105 7.17 13.35 -8.16
CA ALA A 105 8.43 13.55 -7.44
C ALA A 105 9.41 12.38 -7.62
N VAL A 106 8.91 11.14 -7.62
CA VAL A 106 9.74 9.94 -7.83
C VAL A 106 10.34 9.96 -9.22
N ARG A 107 9.53 10.20 -10.26
CA ARG A 107 10.01 10.30 -11.66
C ARG A 107 11.04 11.42 -11.82
N SER A 108 10.74 12.61 -11.27
CA SER A 108 11.66 13.75 -11.35
C SER A 108 12.98 13.48 -10.64
N MET A 109 12.93 12.85 -9.45
CA MET A 109 14.14 12.47 -8.72
C MET A 109 14.98 11.45 -9.51
N ASN A 110 14.35 10.42 -10.07
CA ASN A 110 15.05 9.43 -10.89
C ASN A 110 15.75 10.07 -12.10
N LYS A 111 15.08 11.00 -12.79
CA LYS A 111 15.67 11.76 -13.90
C LYS A 111 16.84 12.62 -13.43
N ALA A 112 16.70 13.34 -12.32
CA ALA A 112 17.77 14.15 -11.74
C ALA A 112 19.01 13.30 -11.41
N LEU A 113 18.81 12.12 -10.82
CA LEU A 113 19.89 11.19 -10.48
C LEU A 113 20.55 10.58 -11.73
N ALA A 114 19.81 10.44 -12.84
CA ALA A 114 20.34 10.03 -14.12
C ALA A 114 21.07 11.17 -14.89
N GLY A 115 21.08 12.39 -14.37
CA GLY A 115 21.65 13.58 -15.03
C GLY A 115 20.80 14.13 -16.17
N GLU A 116 19.51 13.75 -16.24
CA GLU A 116 18.58 14.25 -17.24
C GLU A 116 18.02 15.63 -16.83
N HIS A 117 17.72 16.46 -17.83
CA HIS A 117 17.05 17.74 -17.60
C HIS A 117 15.59 17.51 -17.19
N ILE A 118 15.17 18.17 -16.11
CA ILE A 118 13.79 18.13 -15.63
C ILE A 118 13.09 19.40 -16.09
N ASP A 119 12.18 19.26 -17.04
CA ASP A 119 11.28 20.35 -17.43
C ASP A 119 10.05 20.34 -16.50
N ILE A 120 9.97 21.32 -15.62
CA ILE A 120 8.90 21.45 -14.63
C ILE A 120 7.89 22.53 -15.06
N LEU A 121 8.15 23.27 -16.13
CA LEU A 121 7.32 24.38 -16.61
C LEU A 121 6.46 23.98 -17.81
#